data_ec53ccbad11afc3806959a2a75a86d7d
#
_entry.id   ec53ccbad11afc3806959a2a75a86d7d
#
_cell.length_a   1.000
_cell.length_b   1.000
_cell.length_c   1.000
_cell.angle_alpha   90.00
_cell.angle_beta   90.00
_cell.angle_gamma   90.00
#
_symmetry.space_group_name_H-M   'P 1'
#
loop_
_entity.id
_entity.type
_entity.pdbx_description
1 polymer ?
#
loop_
_entity_poly.entity_id
_entity_poly.type
_entity_poly.pdbx_seq_one_letter_code
_entity_poly.pdbx_strand_id
1 'polypeptide(L)'
;MAEGGTLRVGLFGIGLAAYWSQFEGLEARLKGYVELVAGRLAGPGREVVNFGLVDSAEKAFAVGHQARREDVDLLVLYVTTYALSSTVLPVVRRAKVPVLVLNLQPETAIDYARFNALPDRTAMTGEWLAFCSACPMPEIANVFARAGIPFHQVTGALEDDPACWREIGDWMAAAQVVETLSHMRLGLMGHYYGGMLDIATDLAAVSSVFGTHIEQLEIDELSALRGEVTDAAV
;
A
#
# COMPACT_ATOMS: atom_id res chain seq x y z
N MET A 1 0.80 1.12 26.91
CA MET A 1 0.68 0.48 25.58
C MET A 1 1.71 1.19 24.71
N ALA A 2 2.62 0.47 24.08
CA ALA A 2 3.50 1.08 23.10
C ALA A 2 2.59 1.68 22.00
N GLU A 3 2.76 2.97 21.70
CA GLU A 3 2.13 3.56 20.53
C GLU A 3 2.65 2.77 19.33
N GLY A 4 1.79 1.98 18.68
CA GLY A 4 2.12 1.32 17.42
C GLY A 4 2.56 2.38 16.42
N GLY A 5 3.56 2.08 15.61
CA GLY A 5 4.02 2.99 14.56
C GLY A 5 2.88 3.35 13.61
N THR A 6 3.04 4.43 12.89
CA THR A 6 2.07 4.88 11.87
C THR A 6 2.43 4.25 10.54
N LEU A 7 1.56 3.40 10.00
CA LEU A 7 1.71 2.83 8.65
C LEU A 7 1.67 3.95 7.61
N ARG A 8 2.75 4.10 6.85
CA ARG A 8 2.87 5.08 5.76
C ARG A 8 2.54 4.42 4.43
N VAL A 9 1.39 4.77 3.86
CA VAL A 9 0.88 4.21 2.62
C VAL A 9 1.13 5.16 1.47
N GLY A 10 2.00 4.79 0.54
CA GLY A 10 2.17 5.53 -0.71
C GLY A 10 1.05 5.16 -1.69
N LEU A 11 0.35 6.14 -2.22
CA LEU A 11 -0.70 5.94 -3.24
C LEU A 11 -0.34 6.66 -4.53
N PHE A 12 -0.49 5.98 -5.67
CA PHE A 12 -0.47 6.62 -6.97
C PHE A 12 -1.49 6.01 -7.93
N GLY A 13 -2.09 6.87 -8.74
CA GLY A 13 -2.89 6.47 -9.89
C GLY A 13 -2.05 6.46 -11.17
N ILE A 14 -2.59 5.92 -12.25
CA ILE A 14 -1.90 5.87 -13.56
C ILE A 14 -2.71 6.51 -14.67
N GLY A 15 -2.02 6.96 -15.72
CA GLY A 15 -2.63 7.55 -16.90
C GLY A 15 -1.65 7.67 -18.05
N LEU A 16 -2.08 8.34 -19.10
CA LEU A 16 -1.21 8.73 -20.21
C LEU A 16 -1.34 10.22 -20.47
N ALA A 17 -0.23 10.94 -20.47
CA ALA A 17 -0.20 12.39 -20.72
C ALA A 17 -0.86 12.77 -22.05
N ALA A 18 -0.80 11.88 -23.05
CA ALA A 18 -1.45 12.09 -24.36
C ALA A 18 -2.99 12.17 -24.30
N TYR A 19 -3.62 11.71 -23.23
CA TYR A 19 -5.08 11.75 -23.09
C TYR A 19 -5.59 13.13 -22.71
N TRP A 20 -4.83 13.90 -21.95
CA TRP A 20 -5.32 15.14 -21.33
C TRP A 20 -5.76 16.20 -22.32
N SER A 21 -5.05 16.32 -23.44
CA SER A 21 -5.41 17.24 -24.52
C SER A 21 -6.52 16.70 -25.44
N GLN A 22 -6.82 15.41 -25.41
CA GLN A 22 -7.78 14.76 -26.28
C GLN A 22 -9.16 14.59 -25.64
N PHE A 23 -9.18 14.38 -24.30
CA PHE A 23 -10.41 14.06 -23.56
C PHE A 23 -10.58 15.05 -22.42
N GLU A 24 -11.32 16.13 -22.69
CA GLU A 24 -11.59 17.19 -21.72
C GLU A 24 -12.23 16.61 -20.44
N GLY A 25 -11.74 17.06 -19.29
CA GLY A 25 -12.23 16.62 -17.97
C GLY A 25 -11.77 15.26 -17.50
N LEU A 26 -11.20 14.40 -18.36
CA LEU A 26 -10.78 13.05 -17.98
C LEU A 26 -9.71 13.08 -16.88
N GLU A 27 -8.68 13.91 -17.02
CA GLU A 27 -7.61 14.04 -16.02
C GLU A 27 -8.16 14.43 -14.64
N ALA A 28 -9.03 15.44 -14.59
CA ALA A 28 -9.66 15.90 -13.36
C ALA A 28 -10.50 14.80 -12.69
N ARG A 29 -11.25 14.05 -13.48
CA ARG A 29 -12.06 12.91 -13.02
C ARG A 29 -11.19 11.81 -12.41
N LEU A 30 -10.10 11.40 -13.08
CA LEU A 30 -9.20 10.37 -12.58
C LEU A 30 -8.46 10.82 -11.32
N LYS A 31 -8.07 12.09 -11.23
CA LYS A 31 -7.53 12.67 -9.98
C LYS A 31 -8.55 12.58 -8.85
N GLY A 32 -9.81 12.88 -9.11
CA GLY A 32 -10.89 12.73 -8.14
C GLY A 32 -11.04 11.30 -7.62
N TYR A 33 -10.86 10.29 -8.48
CA TYR A 33 -10.85 8.90 -8.04
C TYR A 33 -9.66 8.56 -7.14
N VAL A 34 -8.47 9.09 -7.45
CA VAL A 34 -7.28 8.92 -6.59
C VAL A 34 -7.51 9.54 -5.21
N GLU A 35 -8.09 10.74 -5.16
CA GLU A 35 -8.42 11.42 -3.90
C GLU A 35 -9.46 10.63 -3.07
N LEU A 36 -10.47 10.06 -3.73
CA LEU A 36 -11.45 9.21 -3.06
C LEU A 36 -10.76 7.97 -2.44
N VAL A 37 -9.88 7.32 -3.18
CA VAL A 37 -9.11 6.18 -2.67
C VAL A 37 -8.22 6.62 -1.50
N ALA A 38 -7.51 7.75 -1.63
CA ALA A 38 -6.67 8.31 -0.55
C ALA A 38 -7.48 8.51 0.74
N GLY A 39 -8.65 9.12 0.63
CA GLY A 39 -9.54 9.34 1.77
C GLY A 39 -10.03 8.06 2.44
N ARG A 40 -10.27 7.00 1.66
CA ARG A 40 -10.70 5.70 2.18
C ARG A 40 -9.57 4.86 2.79
N LEU A 41 -8.33 5.03 2.31
CA LEU A 41 -7.16 4.36 2.88
C LEU A 41 -6.70 5.00 4.18
N ALA A 42 -6.92 6.31 4.34
CA ALA A 42 -6.58 7.05 5.55
C ALA A 42 -7.42 6.59 6.75
N GLY A 43 -6.83 6.66 7.94
CA GLY A 43 -7.51 6.27 9.18
C GLY A 43 -6.58 6.30 10.39
N PRO A 44 -7.07 5.92 11.57
CA PRO A 44 -6.24 5.88 12.77
C PRO A 44 -5.00 4.99 12.57
N GLY A 45 -3.81 5.52 12.91
CA GLY A 45 -2.53 4.82 12.75
C GLY A 45 -2.07 4.65 11.29
N ARG A 46 -2.69 5.37 10.33
CA ARG A 46 -2.33 5.33 8.91
C ARG A 46 -2.19 6.72 8.32
N GLU A 47 -1.08 6.96 7.66
CA GLU A 47 -0.80 8.17 6.87
C GLU A 47 -0.76 7.81 5.39
N VAL A 48 -1.49 8.54 4.55
CA VAL A 48 -1.48 8.32 3.09
C VAL A 48 -0.68 9.42 2.42
N VAL A 49 0.40 9.02 1.76
CA VAL A 49 1.21 9.90 0.90
C VAL A 49 0.70 9.76 -0.52
N ASN A 50 -0.12 10.71 -0.96
CA ASN A 50 -0.72 10.70 -2.30
C ASN A 50 0.22 11.33 -3.33
N PHE A 51 0.77 10.51 -4.22
CA PHE A 51 1.66 10.93 -5.32
C PHE A 51 0.91 11.39 -6.58
N GLY A 52 -0.42 11.32 -6.58
CA GLY A 52 -1.26 11.71 -7.71
C GLY A 52 -1.21 10.76 -8.91
N LEU A 53 -1.46 11.30 -10.12
CA LEU A 53 -1.43 10.53 -11.37
C LEU A 53 -0.02 10.48 -11.98
N VAL A 54 0.44 9.28 -12.26
CA VAL A 54 1.68 8.98 -12.98
C VAL A 54 1.34 8.67 -14.44
N ASP A 55 1.67 9.57 -15.34
CA ASP A 55 1.24 9.56 -16.74
C ASP A 55 2.40 9.59 -17.75
N SER A 56 3.65 9.64 -17.25
CA SER A 56 4.86 9.61 -18.05
C SER A 56 6.00 8.86 -17.35
N ALA A 57 7.02 8.46 -18.10
CA ALA A 57 8.20 7.80 -17.55
C ALA A 57 8.96 8.71 -16.58
N GLU A 58 9.08 10.01 -16.89
CA GLU A 58 9.75 10.97 -16.00
C GLU A 58 9.07 11.07 -14.66
N LYS A 59 7.72 11.20 -14.64
CA LYS A 59 6.96 11.19 -13.38
C LYS A 59 7.12 9.87 -12.65
N ALA A 60 7.14 8.73 -13.35
CA ALA A 60 7.33 7.42 -12.73
C ALA A 60 8.66 7.32 -11.99
N PHE A 61 9.75 7.82 -12.58
CA PHE A 61 11.05 7.90 -11.91
C PHE A 61 11.03 8.84 -10.71
N ALA A 62 10.43 10.03 -10.87
CA ALA A 62 10.34 11.03 -9.81
C ALA A 62 9.54 10.49 -8.60
N VAL A 63 8.35 9.91 -8.86
CA VAL A 63 7.48 9.33 -7.83
C VAL A 63 8.15 8.14 -7.13
N GLY A 64 8.84 7.27 -7.88
CA GLY A 64 9.60 6.17 -7.27
C GLY A 64 10.71 6.66 -6.33
N HIS A 65 11.40 7.75 -6.66
CA HIS A 65 12.37 8.40 -5.77
C HIS A 65 11.70 9.04 -4.56
N GLN A 66 10.54 9.68 -4.77
CA GLN A 66 9.79 10.31 -3.69
C GLN A 66 9.28 9.26 -2.71
N ALA A 67 8.65 8.18 -3.18
CA ALA A 67 8.16 7.08 -2.34
C ALA A 67 9.26 6.52 -1.42
N ARG A 68 10.49 6.38 -1.96
CA ARG A 68 11.62 5.94 -1.15
C ARG A 68 12.09 6.98 -0.12
N ARG A 69 12.01 8.28 -0.42
CA ARG A 69 12.38 9.35 0.54
C ARG A 69 11.33 9.54 1.63
N GLU A 70 10.06 9.34 1.27
CA GLU A 70 8.95 9.38 2.21
C GLU A 70 8.89 8.15 3.12
N ASP A 71 9.77 7.17 2.90
CA ASP A 71 9.87 5.95 3.71
C ASP A 71 8.51 5.25 3.87
N VAL A 72 7.82 5.04 2.74
CA VAL A 72 6.53 4.36 2.74
C VAL A 72 6.69 2.86 3.03
N ASP A 73 5.78 2.29 3.80
CA ASP A 73 5.78 0.88 4.20
C ASP A 73 5.05 -0.01 3.19
N LEU A 74 4.05 0.55 2.53
CA LEU A 74 3.22 -0.10 1.53
C LEU A 74 3.01 0.84 0.35
N LEU A 75 3.12 0.33 -0.87
CA LEU A 75 2.79 1.09 -2.07
C LEU A 75 1.48 0.57 -2.67
N VAL A 76 0.51 1.47 -2.82
CA VAL A 76 -0.77 1.20 -3.45
C VAL A 76 -0.76 1.78 -4.86
N LEU A 77 -0.90 0.90 -5.85
CA LEU A 77 -1.14 1.26 -7.25
C LEU A 77 -2.64 1.22 -7.51
N TYR A 78 -3.27 2.35 -7.73
CA TYR A 78 -4.63 2.40 -8.23
C TYR A 78 -4.65 2.51 -9.76
N VAL A 79 -5.19 1.49 -10.42
CA VAL A 79 -5.32 1.46 -11.88
C VAL A 79 -6.52 2.28 -12.29
N THR A 80 -6.32 3.57 -12.56
CA THR A 80 -7.39 4.54 -12.85
C THR A 80 -7.94 4.45 -14.27
N THR A 81 -7.10 4.05 -15.23
CA THR A 81 -7.42 3.96 -16.65
C THR A 81 -6.40 3.07 -17.36
N TYR A 82 -6.56 2.89 -18.67
CA TYR A 82 -5.52 2.29 -19.48
C TYR A 82 -4.24 3.13 -19.45
N ALA A 83 -3.13 2.49 -19.08
CA ALA A 83 -1.81 3.08 -19.09
C ALA A 83 -0.75 2.01 -19.38
N LEU A 84 0.49 2.41 -19.56
CA LEU A 84 1.58 1.52 -19.94
C LEU A 84 2.37 1.06 -18.72
N SER A 85 2.83 -0.18 -18.69
CA SER A 85 3.70 -0.69 -17.62
C SER A 85 5.00 0.10 -17.48
N SER A 86 5.45 0.79 -18.53
CA SER A 86 6.62 1.70 -18.49
C SER A 86 6.42 2.91 -17.56
N THR A 87 5.18 3.29 -17.26
CA THR A 87 4.86 4.35 -16.28
C THR A 87 4.62 3.80 -14.88
N VAL A 88 4.55 2.50 -14.71
CA VAL A 88 4.29 1.82 -13.42
C VAL A 88 5.56 1.20 -12.84
N LEU A 89 6.27 0.43 -13.66
CA LEU A 89 7.44 -0.34 -13.21
C LEU A 89 8.53 0.50 -12.53
N PRO A 90 8.90 1.72 -13.00
CA PRO A 90 9.91 2.52 -12.34
C PRO A 90 9.52 2.92 -10.91
N VAL A 91 8.22 3.17 -10.65
CA VAL A 91 7.72 3.52 -9.31
C VAL A 91 7.95 2.36 -8.35
N VAL A 92 7.36 1.19 -8.65
CA VAL A 92 7.38 0.02 -7.75
C VAL A 92 8.80 -0.53 -7.57
N ARG A 93 9.59 -0.56 -8.63
CA ARG A 93 10.97 -1.05 -8.58
C ARG A 93 11.88 -0.19 -7.70
N ARG A 94 11.61 1.12 -7.64
CA ARG A 94 12.41 2.05 -6.84
C ARG A 94 11.94 2.12 -5.39
N ALA A 95 10.65 2.09 -5.14
CA ALA A 95 10.08 2.10 -3.79
C ALA A 95 10.60 0.93 -2.95
N LYS A 96 10.64 -0.29 -3.52
CA LYS A 96 11.14 -1.53 -2.88
C LYS A 96 10.37 -1.92 -1.61
N VAL A 97 9.09 -1.68 -1.62
CA VAL A 97 8.15 -2.06 -0.55
C VAL A 97 7.07 -2.98 -1.13
N PRO A 98 6.28 -3.68 -0.30
CA PRO A 98 5.14 -4.46 -0.77
C PRO A 98 4.20 -3.62 -1.64
N VAL A 99 3.58 -4.25 -2.64
CA VAL A 99 2.70 -3.58 -3.62
C VAL A 99 1.31 -4.17 -3.55
N LEU A 100 0.32 -3.31 -3.33
CA LEU A 100 -1.09 -3.61 -3.48
C LEU A 100 -1.62 -2.93 -4.73
N VAL A 101 -2.18 -3.70 -5.65
CA VAL A 101 -2.77 -3.18 -6.89
C VAL A 101 -4.29 -3.13 -6.75
N LEU A 102 -4.86 -1.97 -6.91
CA LEU A 102 -6.30 -1.74 -6.88
C LEU A 102 -6.83 -1.62 -8.32
N ASN A 103 -7.51 -2.66 -8.78
CA ASN A 103 -8.23 -2.69 -10.05
C ASN A 103 -9.71 -2.39 -9.78
N LEU A 104 -10.02 -1.12 -9.49
CA LEU A 104 -11.36 -0.70 -9.11
C LEU A 104 -12.04 0.06 -10.24
N GLN A 105 -13.19 -0.45 -10.65
CA GLN A 105 -14.07 0.26 -11.58
C GLN A 105 -14.78 1.42 -10.86
N PRO A 106 -15.11 2.53 -11.53
CA PRO A 106 -15.85 3.63 -10.89
C PRO A 106 -17.21 3.20 -10.34
N GLU A 107 -17.91 2.36 -11.06
CA GLU A 107 -19.24 1.84 -10.76
C GLU A 107 -19.28 0.33 -11.01
N THR A 108 -20.21 -0.39 -10.42
CA THR A 108 -20.38 -1.84 -10.59
C THR A 108 -20.88 -2.25 -11.97
N ALA A 109 -21.45 -1.31 -12.74
CA ALA A 109 -21.90 -1.53 -14.11
C ALA A 109 -21.83 -0.25 -14.93
N ILE A 110 -21.60 -0.39 -16.23
CA ILE A 110 -21.68 0.73 -17.17
C ILE A 110 -23.14 1.00 -17.51
N ASP A 111 -23.60 2.24 -17.34
CA ASP A 111 -24.88 2.71 -17.87
C ASP A 111 -24.78 2.92 -19.39
N TYR A 112 -25.12 1.88 -20.15
CA TYR A 112 -25.06 1.93 -21.60
C TYR A 112 -26.08 2.92 -22.22
N ALA A 113 -27.19 3.22 -21.55
CA ALA A 113 -28.13 4.22 -22.04
C ALA A 113 -27.50 5.61 -21.98
N ARG A 114 -26.90 5.98 -20.85
CA ARG A 114 -26.13 7.22 -20.68
C ARG A 114 -24.92 7.25 -21.63
N PHE A 115 -24.20 6.17 -21.74
CA PHE A 115 -23.02 6.07 -22.61
C PHE A 115 -23.37 6.30 -24.09
N ASN A 116 -24.42 5.65 -24.58
CA ASN A 116 -24.88 5.78 -25.98
C ASN A 116 -25.53 7.12 -26.29
N ALA A 117 -25.90 7.91 -25.29
CA ALA A 117 -26.45 9.28 -25.46
C ALA A 117 -25.34 10.34 -25.54
N LEU A 118 -24.06 9.98 -25.41
CA LEU A 118 -22.96 10.93 -25.56
C LEU A 118 -22.89 11.52 -26.98
N PRO A 119 -22.45 12.79 -27.11
CA PRO A 119 -22.62 13.55 -28.34
C PRO A 119 -21.80 13.05 -29.53
N ASP A 120 -20.63 12.47 -29.27
CA ASP A 120 -19.72 12.01 -30.30
C ASP A 120 -18.75 10.89 -29.80
N ARG A 121 -17.94 10.39 -30.73
CA ARG A 121 -16.99 9.32 -30.43
C ARG A 121 -15.88 9.75 -29.47
N THR A 122 -15.48 11.01 -29.44
CA THR A 122 -14.45 11.52 -28.55
C THR A 122 -14.95 11.50 -27.11
N ALA A 123 -16.18 11.99 -26.89
CA ALA A 123 -16.83 11.92 -25.58
C ALA A 123 -17.03 10.47 -25.13
N MET A 124 -17.47 9.58 -26.04
CA MET A 124 -17.61 8.14 -25.72
C MET A 124 -16.26 7.50 -25.36
N THR A 125 -15.19 7.85 -26.08
CA THR A 125 -13.85 7.30 -25.77
C THR A 125 -13.35 7.82 -24.43
N GLY A 126 -13.54 9.09 -24.12
CA GLY A 126 -13.19 9.67 -22.81
C GLY A 126 -13.95 8.99 -21.66
N GLU A 127 -15.26 8.78 -21.84
CA GLU A 127 -16.08 8.06 -20.85
C GLU A 127 -15.60 6.60 -20.68
N TRP A 128 -15.35 5.89 -21.78
CA TRP A 128 -14.84 4.53 -21.76
C TRP A 128 -13.47 4.44 -21.04
N LEU A 129 -12.56 5.39 -21.28
CA LEU A 129 -11.26 5.44 -20.62
C LEU A 129 -11.41 5.60 -19.10
N ALA A 130 -12.43 6.31 -18.62
CA ALA A 130 -12.68 6.42 -17.19
C ALA A 130 -13.10 5.08 -16.53
N PHE A 131 -13.57 4.10 -17.33
CA PHE A 131 -13.92 2.75 -16.89
C PHE A 131 -12.86 1.71 -17.26
N CYS A 132 -11.72 2.10 -17.86
CA CYS A 132 -10.76 1.16 -18.43
C CYS A 132 -9.64 0.74 -17.46
N SER A 133 -9.95 0.56 -16.17
CA SER A 133 -8.98 0.13 -15.17
C SER A 133 -8.53 -1.34 -15.37
N ALA A 134 -9.43 -2.21 -15.79
CA ALA A 134 -9.09 -3.62 -16.01
C ALA A 134 -8.21 -3.88 -17.25
N CYS A 135 -8.21 -2.96 -18.22
CA CYS A 135 -7.55 -3.17 -19.51
C CYS A 135 -6.02 -3.36 -19.41
N PRO A 136 -5.26 -2.56 -18.64
CA PRO A 136 -3.81 -2.72 -18.54
C PRO A 136 -3.39 -3.79 -17.52
N MET A 137 -4.30 -4.36 -16.75
CA MET A 137 -3.96 -5.31 -15.68
C MET A 137 -3.17 -6.53 -16.15
N PRO A 138 -3.53 -7.23 -17.26
CA PRO A 138 -2.74 -8.37 -17.72
C PRO A 138 -1.30 -8.01 -18.08
N GLU A 139 -1.10 -6.81 -18.67
CA GLU A 139 0.24 -6.30 -18.99
C GLU A 139 1.03 -5.98 -17.72
N ILE A 140 0.45 -5.22 -16.79
CA ILE A 140 1.08 -4.83 -15.54
C ILE A 140 1.46 -6.07 -14.72
N ALA A 141 0.53 -7.01 -14.55
CA ALA A 141 0.77 -8.24 -13.82
C ALA A 141 1.90 -9.09 -14.44
N ASN A 142 1.90 -9.24 -15.77
CA ASN A 142 2.96 -9.96 -16.47
C ASN A 142 4.33 -9.27 -16.31
N VAL A 143 4.38 -7.93 -16.38
CA VAL A 143 5.62 -7.19 -16.19
C VAL A 143 6.12 -7.32 -14.75
N PHE A 144 5.25 -7.24 -13.75
CA PHE A 144 5.62 -7.44 -12.35
C PHE A 144 6.16 -8.85 -12.09
N ALA A 145 5.47 -9.88 -12.60
CA ALA A 145 5.93 -11.26 -12.48
C ALA A 145 7.32 -11.46 -13.09
N ARG A 146 7.54 -10.94 -14.32
CA ARG A 146 8.84 -11.03 -15.00
C ARG A 146 9.94 -10.20 -14.35
N ALA A 147 9.59 -9.10 -13.69
CA ALA A 147 10.52 -8.26 -12.95
C ALA A 147 10.81 -8.76 -11.52
N GLY A 148 10.17 -9.85 -11.10
CA GLY A 148 10.31 -10.41 -9.74
C GLY A 148 9.74 -9.49 -8.66
N ILE A 149 8.70 -8.71 -8.99
CA ILE A 149 8.02 -7.83 -8.03
C ILE A 149 6.82 -8.58 -7.46
N PRO A 150 6.82 -8.91 -6.17
CA PRO A 150 5.65 -9.48 -5.51
C PRO A 150 4.57 -8.41 -5.38
N PHE A 151 3.34 -8.78 -5.69
CA PHE A 151 2.18 -7.90 -5.54
C PHE A 151 0.94 -8.72 -5.23
N HIS A 152 -0.05 -8.07 -4.62
CA HIS A 152 -1.41 -8.59 -4.53
C HIS A 152 -2.35 -7.66 -5.29
N GLN A 153 -3.44 -8.22 -5.84
CA GLN A 153 -4.44 -7.46 -6.59
C GLN A 153 -5.81 -7.62 -5.94
N VAL A 154 -6.46 -6.50 -5.66
CA VAL A 154 -7.88 -6.45 -5.30
C VAL A 154 -8.67 -5.89 -6.47
N THR A 155 -9.77 -6.56 -6.82
CA THR A 155 -10.65 -6.17 -7.92
C THR A 155 -12.05 -5.92 -7.40
N GLY A 156 -12.66 -4.80 -7.83
CA GLY A 156 -14.00 -4.42 -7.41
C GLY A 156 -14.41 -3.06 -7.94
N ALA A 157 -15.25 -2.36 -7.18
CA ALA A 157 -15.70 -1.01 -7.50
C ALA A 157 -15.31 0.02 -6.43
N LEU A 158 -15.18 1.27 -6.88
CA LEU A 158 -14.92 2.41 -6.00
C LEU A 158 -16.08 2.66 -5.05
N GLU A 159 -17.31 2.51 -5.55
CA GLU A 159 -18.53 2.72 -4.78
C GLU A 159 -19.37 1.45 -4.76
N ASP A 160 -20.24 1.33 -3.77
CA ASP A 160 -21.21 0.26 -3.60
C ASP A 160 -20.65 -1.18 -3.61
N ASP A 161 -19.37 -1.34 -3.21
CA ASP A 161 -18.70 -2.63 -3.09
C ASP A 161 -18.05 -2.83 -1.70
N PRO A 162 -18.87 -3.09 -0.68
CA PRO A 162 -18.35 -3.25 0.68
C PRO A 162 -17.46 -4.50 0.85
N ALA A 163 -17.56 -5.50 -0.01
CA ALA A 163 -16.72 -6.69 0.04
C ALA A 163 -15.29 -6.37 -0.39
N CYS A 164 -15.15 -5.65 -1.50
CA CYS A 164 -13.87 -5.17 -2.00
C CYS A 164 -13.16 -4.29 -0.96
N TRP A 165 -13.86 -3.33 -0.36
CA TRP A 165 -13.27 -2.43 0.63
C TRP A 165 -12.92 -3.13 1.96
N ARG A 166 -13.60 -4.22 2.32
CA ARG A 166 -13.16 -5.07 3.43
C ARG A 166 -11.83 -5.75 3.11
N GLU A 167 -11.71 -6.36 1.93
CA GLU A 167 -10.45 -7.00 1.49
C GLU A 167 -9.28 -6.00 1.49
N ILE A 168 -9.50 -4.78 0.98
CA ILE A 168 -8.49 -3.71 1.05
C ILE A 168 -8.15 -3.41 2.52
N GLY A 169 -9.14 -3.32 3.40
CA GLY A 169 -8.97 -3.12 4.84
C GLY A 169 -8.12 -4.21 5.50
N ASP A 170 -8.34 -5.47 5.13
CA ASP A 170 -7.56 -6.61 5.62
C ASP A 170 -6.08 -6.52 5.19
N TRP A 171 -5.81 -6.09 3.95
CA TRP A 171 -4.45 -5.83 3.49
C TRP A 171 -3.78 -4.67 4.22
N MET A 172 -4.52 -3.59 4.51
CA MET A 172 -4.01 -2.49 5.33
C MET A 172 -3.68 -2.96 6.75
N ALA A 173 -4.52 -3.81 7.34
CA ALA A 173 -4.27 -4.37 8.67
C ALA A 173 -3.05 -5.29 8.67
N ALA A 174 -2.88 -6.12 7.64
CA ALA A 174 -1.69 -6.97 7.50
C ALA A 174 -0.41 -6.13 7.37
N ALA A 175 -0.43 -5.06 6.57
CA ALA A 175 0.70 -4.13 6.44
C ALA A 175 1.02 -3.44 7.78
N GLN A 176 0.01 -3.04 8.56
CA GLN A 176 0.19 -2.47 9.89
C GLN A 176 0.87 -3.45 10.85
N VAL A 177 0.56 -4.74 10.77
CA VAL A 177 1.24 -5.77 11.58
C VAL A 177 2.72 -5.85 11.21
N VAL A 178 3.06 -5.84 9.92
CA VAL A 178 4.45 -5.88 9.45
C VAL A 178 5.21 -4.63 9.90
N GLU A 179 4.61 -3.44 9.77
CA GLU A 179 5.19 -2.18 10.24
C GLU A 179 5.47 -2.26 11.75
N THR A 180 4.48 -2.64 12.55
CA THR A 180 4.61 -2.76 14.00
C THR A 180 5.72 -3.75 14.40
N LEU A 181 5.79 -4.92 13.74
CA LEU A 181 6.83 -5.90 14.02
C LEU A 181 8.23 -5.39 13.67
N SER A 182 8.37 -4.66 12.58
CA SER A 182 9.67 -4.15 12.11
C SER A 182 10.26 -3.05 13.00
N HIS A 183 9.41 -2.36 13.76
CA HIS A 183 9.82 -1.32 14.72
C HIS A 183 9.71 -1.75 16.19
N MET A 184 9.22 -2.96 16.44
CA MET A 184 9.01 -3.47 17.79
C MET A 184 10.33 -3.77 18.50
N ARG A 185 10.39 -3.46 19.78
CA ARG A 185 11.40 -3.96 20.73
C ARG A 185 10.78 -5.05 21.58
N LEU A 186 11.39 -6.23 21.53
CA LEU A 186 10.96 -7.40 22.30
C LEU A 186 11.95 -7.68 23.43
N GLY A 187 11.52 -7.53 24.68
CA GLY A 187 12.31 -7.94 25.84
C GLY A 187 12.23 -9.44 26.06
N LEU A 188 13.35 -10.11 26.08
CA LEU A 188 13.49 -11.53 26.44
C LEU A 188 14.14 -11.65 27.81
N MET A 189 13.37 -12.14 28.80
CA MET A 189 13.85 -12.27 30.17
C MET A 189 14.02 -13.73 30.54
N GLY A 190 15.13 -14.07 31.22
CA GLY A 190 15.43 -15.39 31.73
C GLY A 190 16.20 -16.26 30.73
N HIS A 191 16.25 -17.56 31.02
CA HIS A 191 17.02 -18.53 30.25
C HIS A 191 16.15 -19.70 29.81
N TYR A 192 16.56 -20.36 28.73
CA TYR A 192 15.96 -21.62 28.31
C TYR A 192 16.23 -22.73 29.34
N TYR A 193 15.34 -23.70 29.41
CA TYR A 193 15.53 -24.86 30.26
C TYR A 193 16.78 -25.64 29.81
N GLY A 194 17.72 -25.84 30.74
CA GLY A 194 19.00 -26.50 30.43
C GLY A 194 18.81 -27.95 29.97
N GLY A 195 19.45 -28.31 28.88
CA GLY A 195 19.40 -29.66 28.30
C GLY A 195 18.31 -29.87 27.22
N MET A 196 17.38 -28.96 27.03
CA MET A 196 16.43 -29.00 25.91
C MET A 196 16.96 -28.12 24.77
N LEU A 197 17.70 -28.71 23.84
CA LEU A 197 18.40 -27.96 22.78
C LEU A 197 17.48 -27.44 21.66
N ASP A 198 16.29 -28.01 21.54
CA ASP A 198 15.29 -27.70 20.52
C ASP A 198 14.39 -26.50 20.85
N ILE A 199 14.43 -25.98 22.09
CA ILE A 199 13.65 -24.84 22.53
C ILE A 199 14.38 -23.49 22.34
N ALA A 200 15.67 -23.51 22.04
CA ALA A 200 16.42 -22.28 21.80
C ALA A 200 15.99 -21.61 20.50
N THR A 201 15.61 -20.35 20.59
CA THR A 201 15.20 -19.55 19.42
C THR A 201 16.43 -18.90 18.78
N ASP A 202 16.52 -18.96 17.45
CA ASP A 202 17.53 -18.19 16.72
C ASP A 202 17.10 -16.72 16.66
N LEU A 203 17.68 -15.91 17.54
CA LEU A 203 17.37 -14.48 17.66
C LEU A 203 17.75 -13.70 16.38
N ALA A 204 18.80 -14.13 15.67
CA ALA A 204 19.21 -13.52 14.43
C ALA A 204 18.18 -13.78 13.31
N ALA A 205 17.65 -15.02 13.26
CA ALA A 205 16.58 -15.38 12.32
C ALA A 205 15.29 -14.57 12.60
N VAL A 206 14.89 -14.43 13.86
CA VAL A 206 13.73 -13.63 14.26
C VAL A 206 13.91 -12.17 13.82
N SER A 207 15.03 -11.54 14.14
CA SER A 207 15.32 -10.17 13.73
C SER A 207 15.40 -10.01 12.20
N SER A 208 15.94 -11.00 11.49
CA SER A 208 16.05 -10.99 10.03
C SER A 208 14.69 -11.08 9.34
N VAL A 209 13.77 -11.89 9.88
CA VAL A 209 12.44 -12.12 9.28
C VAL A 209 11.47 -10.98 9.62
N PHE A 210 11.46 -10.53 10.86
CA PHE A 210 10.47 -9.57 11.35
C PHE A 210 10.98 -8.13 11.48
N GLY A 211 12.29 -7.90 11.40
CA GLY A 211 12.90 -6.60 11.68
C GLY A 211 12.95 -6.24 13.17
N THR A 212 12.35 -7.04 14.02
CA THR A 212 12.20 -6.81 15.46
C THR A 212 13.54 -6.72 16.16
N HIS A 213 13.73 -5.71 17.01
CA HIS A 213 14.87 -5.62 17.91
C HIS A 213 14.62 -6.46 19.18
N ILE A 214 15.51 -7.42 19.45
CA ILE A 214 15.42 -8.28 20.65
C ILE A 214 16.43 -7.80 21.67
N GLU A 215 15.95 -7.50 22.87
CA GLU A 215 16.74 -7.06 24.01
C GLU A 215 16.72 -8.13 25.11
N GLN A 216 17.87 -8.64 25.46
CA GLN A 216 17.99 -9.59 26.58
C GLN A 216 18.00 -8.81 27.87
N LEU A 217 17.10 -9.18 28.79
CA LEU A 217 16.91 -8.54 30.09
C LEU A 217 17.35 -9.50 31.20
N GLU A 218 18.17 -9.01 32.12
CA GLU A 218 18.62 -9.79 33.27
C GLU A 218 17.66 -9.70 34.44
N ILE A 219 17.50 -10.79 35.19
CA ILE A 219 16.59 -10.84 36.35
C ILE A 219 17.05 -9.89 37.46
N ASP A 220 18.37 -9.68 37.57
CA ASP A 220 18.94 -8.75 38.57
C ASP A 220 18.54 -7.28 38.30
N GLU A 221 18.43 -6.90 37.02
CA GLU A 221 17.92 -5.56 36.63
C GLU A 221 16.47 -5.37 37.09
N LEU A 222 15.62 -6.38 36.87
CA LEU A 222 14.24 -6.36 37.36
C LEU A 222 14.19 -6.27 38.88
N SER A 223 15.05 -7.00 39.58
CA SER A 223 15.13 -7.01 41.04
C SER A 223 15.54 -5.63 41.58
N ALA A 224 16.49 -4.97 40.92
CA ALA A 224 16.90 -3.61 41.25
C ALA A 224 15.73 -2.60 41.08
N LEU A 225 15.07 -2.61 39.90
CA LEU A 225 13.93 -1.75 39.60
C LEU A 225 12.75 -1.96 40.57
N ARG A 226 12.48 -3.19 40.99
CA ARG A 226 11.48 -3.49 42.03
C ARG A 226 11.77 -2.82 43.36
N GLY A 227 13.06 -2.68 43.71
CA GLY A 227 13.45 -1.97 44.93
C GLY A 227 13.22 -0.45 44.89
N GLU A 228 13.06 0.12 43.70
CA GLU A 228 12.80 1.55 43.46
C GLU A 228 11.30 1.91 43.43
N VAL A 229 10.41 0.90 43.31
CA VAL A 229 8.96 1.10 43.30
C VAL A 229 8.48 1.54 44.68
N THR A 230 7.82 2.68 44.74
CA THR A 230 7.24 3.21 45.99
C THR A 230 5.79 2.77 46.13
N ASP A 231 5.27 2.74 47.39
CA ASP A 231 3.86 2.39 47.67
C ASP A 231 2.86 3.32 46.93
N ALA A 232 3.30 4.53 46.57
CA ALA A 232 2.48 5.48 45.83
C ALA A 232 2.40 5.15 44.32
N ALA A 233 3.24 4.26 43.83
CA ALA A 233 3.28 3.80 42.41
C ALA A 233 2.54 2.47 42.19
N VAL A 234 2.04 1.85 43.27
CA VAL A 234 1.23 0.62 43.26
C VAL A 234 -0.25 1.00 43.39
#